data_b9f7c9434c711473ece10a59abb03741
#
_entry.id   b9f7c9434c711473ece10a59abb03741
#
_cell.length_a   1.000
_cell.length_b   1.000
_cell.length_c   1.000
_cell.angle_alpha   90.00
_cell.angle_beta   90.00
_cell.angle_gamma   90.00
#
_symmetry.space_group_name_H-M   'P 1'
#
loop_
_entity.id
_entity.type
_entity.pdbx_description
1 polymer ?
#
loop_
_entity_poly.entity_id
_entity_poly.type
_entity_poly.pdbx_seq_one_letter_code
_entity_poly.pdbx_strand_id
1 'polypeptide(L)'
;MMNSFYNGISGVKTNSFGIDIYANNIANVNTTGFKYSDAQFKDIFYTTITTQSTNPAQGGYGSGSASSNVVFEQGSPVASDGEFDVALQGKGFFGVLGADGNAYYTRNGSFKRDANGYLVDSYGNFVLGTMNPAFTGINYSDRVAGLMGDYLNTGTPVNNGFTVNSNNSFGIGTTASQGAIKVPVNMYLPPQVTQNVKWSGSLNTNTTTEVVKVDLDPGKFNITKTEDEKYVVSGSVSKEDVFSAKVGDRIILNFTDDNGVKKSFEATLDENLNFKSNELDLKGLDENSIKLDTAQISTEQQKANKDILESPIYNADGSKSTLRVTLERVLPQEGDNIQYKAIAQIYDSNGNAVGNPTEGNMVFDKNGALLQNNITSIANPNGGTINIDLGSPYDANKPGSGYSGIYIKEGVEKNVVTQQDGVAEGFFKQYDISDDGSIVAQFSNGKNAIVGKLALYNFINEQGLAAMGDNIFAATANSGDASFIMKNGQIVNTAKFKGGFLEQSNVDLSVELSNLIVTQKAFDASSKSITTSDQMIQKAINMKR
;
A
#
# COMPACT_ATOMS: atom_id res chain seq x y z
N MET A 1 5.24 -70.90 30.22
CA MET A 1 6.64 -70.50 29.94
C MET A 1 6.86 -70.10 28.50
N MET A 2 6.39 -70.82 27.49
CA MET A 2 6.55 -70.36 26.08
C MET A 2 5.85 -69.06 25.78
N ASN A 3 4.66 -68.80 26.32
CA ASN A 3 3.95 -67.57 26.11
C ASN A 3 4.70 -66.35 26.65
N SER A 4 5.35 -66.43 27.83
CA SER A 4 6.15 -65.33 28.40
C SER A 4 7.37 -65.00 27.53
N PHE A 5 7.98 -66.03 26.91
CA PHE A 5 9.09 -65.83 25.98
C PHE A 5 8.64 -65.09 24.71
N TYR A 6 7.53 -65.53 24.10
CA TYR A 6 6.96 -64.87 22.93
C TYR A 6 6.47 -63.43 23.23
N ASN A 7 5.85 -63.22 24.39
CA ASN A 7 5.43 -61.87 24.84
C ASN A 7 6.64 -60.95 25.03
N GLY A 8 7.77 -61.51 25.55
CA GLY A 8 9.02 -60.78 25.64
C GLY A 8 9.58 -60.39 24.27
N ILE A 9 9.62 -61.32 23.31
CA ILE A 9 10.10 -61.04 21.94
C ILE A 9 9.23 -59.99 21.26
N SER A 10 7.89 -60.12 21.33
CA SER A 10 6.96 -59.19 20.74
C SER A 10 7.12 -57.81 21.38
N GLY A 11 7.27 -57.74 22.71
CA GLY A 11 7.51 -56.47 23.45
C GLY A 11 8.83 -55.80 23.06
N VAL A 12 9.93 -56.58 22.90
CA VAL A 12 11.22 -56.04 22.43
C VAL A 12 11.06 -55.40 21.04
N LYS A 13 10.45 -56.11 20.08
CA LYS A 13 10.25 -55.61 18.72
C LYS A 13 9.38 -54.35 18.69
N THR A 14 8.29 -54.34 19.44
CA THR A 14 7.34 -53.24 19.50
C THR A 14 7.95 -52.01 20.15
N ASN A 15 8.67 -52.18 21.27
CA ASN A 15 9.34 -51.07 21.92
C ASN A 15 10.54 -50.55 21.12
N SER A 16 11.28 -51.43 20.38
CA SER A 16 12.32 -50.96 19.44
C SER A 16 11.74 -50.02 18.38
N PHE A 17 10.61 -50.41 17.80
CA PHE A 17 9.90 -49.55 16.83
C PHE A 17 9.50 -48.17 17.44
N GLY A 18 9.02 -48.14 18.67
CA GLY A 18 8.72 -46.89 19.37
C GLY A 18 9.96 -46.03 19.63
N ILE A 19 11.08 -46.68 20.06
CA ILE A 19 12.37 -46.00 20.26
C ILE A 19 12.84 -45.34 18.96
N ASP A 20 12.77 -46.03 17.84
CA ASP A 20 13.20 -45.51 16.54
C ASP A 20 12.39 -44.28 16.12
N ILE A 21 11.06 -44.28 16.34
CA ILE A 21 10.19 -43.13 16.03
C ILE A 21 10.50 -41.95 16.93
N TYR A 22 10.56 -42.13 18.26
CA TYR A 22 10.83 -41.02 19.18
C TYR A 22 12.25 -40.46 18.99
N ALA A 23 13.22 -41.30 18.71
CA ALA A 23 14.58 -40.87 18.39
C ALA A 23 14.63 -40.05 17.10
N ASN A 24 13.87 -40.43 16.06
CA ASN A 24 13.75 -39.68 14.82
C ASN A 24 13.07 -38.33 15.04
N ASN A 25 12.00 -38.26 15.87
CA ASN A 25 11.35 -37.01 16.23
C ASN A 25 12.32 -36.04 16.93
N ILE A 26 13.07 -36.55 17.93
CA ILE A 26 14.07 -35.78 18.65
C ILE A 26 15.17 -35.23 17.73
N ALA A 27 15.66 -36.08 16.81
CA ALA A 27 16.68 -35.67 15.83
C ALA A 27 16.22 -34.54 14.94
N ASN A 28 14.91 -34.45 14.66
CA ASN A 28 14.31 -33.46 13.77
C ASN A 28 13.61 -32.29 14.50
N VAL A 29 13.87 -32.05 15.79
CA VAL A 29 13.26 -30.97 16.56
C VAL A 29 13.58 -29.57 15.97
N ASN A 30 14.74 -29.40 15.34
CA ASN A 30 15.18 -28.16 14.71
C ASN A 30 14.96 -28.14 13.18
N THR A 31 14.32 -29.16 12.60
CA THR A 31 14.08 -29.23 11.17
C THR A 31 12.83 -28.43 10.81
N THR A 32 12.98 -27.43 9.94
CA THR A 32 11.88 -26.55 9.50
C THR A 32 10.76 -27.36 8.84
N GLY A 33 9.51 -27.12 9.29
CA GLY A 33 8.32 -27.77 8.75
C GLY A 33 8.21 -29.28 9.04
N PHE A 34 9.09 -29.86 9.87
CA PHE A 34 9.00 -31.25 10.26
C PHE A 34 7.73 -31.53 11.07
N LYS A 35 7.14 -32.70 10.85
CA LYS A 35 5.97 -33.18 11.57
C LYS A 35 6.32 -34.48 12.29
N TYR A 36 6.10 -34.51 13.61
CA TYR A 36 6.41 -35.67 14.40
C TYR A 36 5.51 -36.85 14.03
N SER A 37 6.04 -38.05 14.21
CA SER A 37 5.31 -39.29 14.04
C SER A 37 5.00 -39.89 15.40
N ASP A 38 3.77 -40.35 15.57
CA ASP A 38 3.34 -41.06 16.77
C ASP A 38 3.35 -42.59 16.53
N ALA A 39 3.92 -43.34 17.48
CA ALA A 39 4.00 -44.78 17.42
C ALA A 39 2.68 -45.43 17.85
N GLN A 40 2.02 -46.11 16.94
CA GLN A 40 0.78 -46.83 17.24
C GLN A 40 1.06 -48.29 17.53
N PHE A 41 0.56 -48.79 18.66
CA PHE A 41 0.70 -50.15 19.11
C PHE A 41 -0.65 -50.87 19.06
N LYS A 42 -0.62 -52.18 18.81
CA LYS A 42 -1.80 -53.04 18.85
C LYS A 42 -1.50 -54.30 19.66
N ASP A 43 -2.49 -54.85 20.32
CA ASP A 43 -2.43 -56.19 20.86
C ASP A 43 -2.42 -57.24 19.75
N ILE A 44 -1.77 -58.36 20.02
CA ILE A 44 -1.85 -59.54 19.17
C ILE A 44 -3.03 -60.40 19.69
N PHE A 45 -3.47 -61.40 19.00
CA PHE A 45 -4.65 -62.16 19.36
C PHE A 45 -4.52 -62.88 20.72
N TYR A 46 -5.70 -63.26 21.27
CA TYR A 46 -5.85 -64.00 22.53
C TYR A 46 -6.25 -65.43 22.25
N THR A 47 -5.78 -66.41 23.08
CA THR A 47 -6.28 -67.74 23.11
C THR A 47 -7.11 -67.97 24.36
N THR A 48 -8.24 -68.63 24.21
CA THR A 48 -9.06 -69.06 25.35
C THR A 48 -8.42 -70.25 26.03
N ILE A 49 -8.04 -70.12 27.31
CA ILE A 49 -7.39 -71.14 28.10
C ILE A 49 -8.42 -72.13 28.70
N THR A 50 -9.55 -71.61 29.14
CA THR A 50 -10.70 -72.36 29.62
C THR A 50 -12.00 -71.77 29.20
N THR A 51 -12.98 -72.59 28.83
CA THR A 51 -14.33 -72.18 28.42
C THR A 51 -15.36 -72.38 29.54
N GLN A 52 -14.93 -72.75 30.74
CA GLN A 52 -15.86 -72.92 31.87
C GLN A 52 -16.13 -71.60 32.56
N SER A 53 -17.40 -71.27 32.66
CA SER A 53 -18.00 -70.19 33.35
C SER A 53 -18.26 -68.93 32.51
N THR A 54 -19.00 -68.05 33.11
CA THR A 54 -19.44 -66.72 32.54
C THR A 54 -18.26 -65.81 32.14
N ASN A 55 -17.05 -66.08 32.63
CA ASN A 55 -15.83 -65.33 32.32
C ASN A 55 -14.75 -66.29 31.76
N PRO A 56 -14.56 -66.40 30.41
CA PRO A 56 -13.53 -67.21 29.83
C PRO A 56 -12.13 -66.71 30.22
N ALA A 57 -11.23 -67.62 30.66
CA ALA A 57 -9.84 -67.24 30.89
C ALA A 57 -9.11 -67.21 29.54
N GLN A 58 -8.54 -66.04 29.22
CA GLN A 58 -7.82 -65.76 27.95
C GLN A 58 -6.36 -65.44 28.22
N GLY A 59 -5.48 -65.92 27.37
CA GLY A 59 -4.04 -65.58 27.37
C GLY A 59 -3.68 -64.75 26.13
N GLY A 60 -3.07 -63.57 26.30
CA GLY A 60 -2.56 -62.76 25.21
C GLY A 60 -1.16 -63.18 24.74
N TYR A 61 -0.83 -62.89 23.48
CA TYR A 61 0.46 -63.19 22.85
C TYR A 61 1.34 -61.93 22.65
N GLY A 62 1.13 -60.91 23.48
CA GLY A 62 1.94 -59.69 23.50
C GLY A 62 1.40 -58.59 22.59
N SER A 63 2.27 -57.66 22.20
CA SER A 63 1.97 -56.47 21.39
C SER A 63 2.69 -56.50 20.04
N GLY A 64 2.14 -55.75 19.08
CA GLY A 64 2.78 -55.52 17.79
C GLY A 64 2.72 -54.03 17.42
N SER A 65 3.62 -53.61 16.56
CA SER A 65 3.53 -52.28 15.92
C SER A 65 2.35 -52.27 14.94
N ALA A 66 1.53 -51.22 14.99
CA ALA A 66 0.43 -51.02 14.06
C ALA A 66 0.85 -50.15 12.89
N SER A 67 1.26 -48.91 13.17
CA SER A 67 1.68 -47.93 12.20
C SER A 67 2.46 -46.81 12.90
N SER A 68 3.11 -45.95 12.12
CA SER A 68 3.51 -44.62 12.56
C SER A 68 2.57 -43.63 11.90
N ASN A 69 1.93 -42.80 12.69
CA ASN A 69 1.03 -41.76 12.18
C ASN A 69 1.72 -40.40 12.25
N VAL A 70 1.86 -39.71 11.10
CA VAL A 70 2.37 -38.34 11.07
C VAL A 70 1.31 -37.37 11.59
N VAL A 71 1.68 -36.54 12.53
CA VAL A 71 0.77 -35.55 13.13
C VAL A 71 1.00 -34.17 12.50
N PHE A 72 0.06 -33.76 11.66
CA PHE A 72 0.12 -32.49 10.90
C PHE A 72 -0.36 -31.28 11.68
N GLU A 73 -0.22 -31.28 13.01
CA GLU A 73 -0.46 -30.10 13.81
C GLU A 73 0.54 -29.00 13.45
N GLN A 74 0.10 -27.76 13.60
CA GLN A 74 0.91 -26.60 13.24
C GLN A 74 2.05 -26.39 14.25
N GLY A 75 3.26 -26.21 13.73
CA GLY A 75 4.42 -25.75 14.51
C GLY A 75 4.41 -24.23 14.70
N SER A 76 5.24 -23.73 15.61
CA SER A 76 5.36 -22.29 15.86
C SER A 76 6.01 -21.57 14.68
N PRO A 77 5.44 -20.47 14.18
CA PRO A 77 6.08 -19.65 13.16
C PRO A 77 7.19 -18.80 13.78
N VAL A 78 8.38 -18.82 13.20
CA VAL A 78 9.55 -18.02 13.61
C VAL A 78 9.97 -17.12 12.47
N ALA A 79 10.32 -15.86 12.79
CA ALA A 79 10.77 -14.89 11.80
C ALA A 79 12.07 -15.38 11.11
N SER A 80 12.15 -15.12 9.82
CA SER A 80 13.28 -15.43 8.94
C SER A 80 13.58 -14.25 8.04
N ASP A 81 14.86 -14.09 7.69
CA ASP A 81 15.33 -13.00 6.80
C ASP A 81 15.34 -13.44 5.31
N GLY A 82 14.86 -14.62 4.98
CA GLY A 82 14.80 -15.10 3.60
C GLY A 82 13.70 -14.38 2.80
N GLU A 83 14.04 -13.89 1.61
CA GLU A 83 13.14 -13.11 0.74
C GLU A 83 11.85 -13.87 0.36
N PHE A 84 11.96 -15.22 0.24
CA PHE A 84 10.85 -16.10 -0.15
C PHE A 84 10.46 -17.09 0.95
N ASP A 85 10.95 -16.88 2.16
CA ASP A 85 10.56 -17.70 3.30
C ASP A 85 9.10 -17.43 3.67
N VAL A 86 8.34 -18.51 3.82
CA VAL A 86 6.90 -18.44 4.07
C VAL A 86 6.42 -19.56 4.99
N ALA A 87 5.67 -19.21 6.03
CA ALA A 87 4.98 -20.18 6.88
C ALA A 87 3.49 -20.24 6.52
N LEU A 88 2.89 -21.42 6.70
CA LEU A 88 1.44 -21.58 6.63
C LEU A 88 0.83 -21.49 8.04
N GLN A 89 -0.21 -20.68 8.18
CA GLN A 89 -1.04 -20.62 9.38
C GLN A 89 -2.39 -21.28 9.10
N GLY A 90 -2.52 -22.55 9.42
CA GLY A 90 -3.68 -23.37 9.13
C GLY A 90 -3.32 -24.67 8.43
N LYS A 91 -4.32 -25.35 7.84
CA LYS A 91 -4.16 -26.64 7.14
C LYS A 91 -3.78 -26.43 5.68
N GLY A 92 -3.01 -27.38 5.13
CA GLY A 92 -2.62 -27.42 3.72
C GLY A 92 -1.11 -27.58 3.55
N PHE A 93 -0.66 -27.66 2.31
CA PHE A 93 0.73 -27.95 1.94
C PHE A 93 1.16 -27.09 0.77
N PHE A 94 2.40 -26.70 0.75
CA PHE A 94 3.04 -26.22 -0.48
C PHE A 94 3.21 -27.39 -1.45
N GLY A 95 3.05 -27.11 -2.75
CA GLY A 95 3.40 -28.08 -3.79
C GLY A 95 4.80 -27.81 -4.31
N VAL A 96 5.55 -28.87 -4.53
CA VAL A 96 6.87 -28.82 -5.17
C VAL A 96 6.96 -29.88 -6.26
N LEU A 97 7.65 -29.59 -7.35
CA LEU A 97 7.89 -30.48 -8.47
C LEU A 97 9.29 -31.08 -8.34
N GLY A 98 9.37 -32.37 -8.15
CA GLY A 98 10.63 -33.09 -8.07
C GLY A 98 11.36 -33.21 -9.41
N ALA A 99 12.63 -33.57 -9.38
CA ALA A 99 13.45 -33.78 -10.57
C ALA A 99 12.93 -34.96 -11.46
N ASP A 100 12.13 -35.85 -10.88
CA ASP A 100 11.45 -36.96 -11.56
C ASP A 100 10.15 -36.55 -12.28
N GLY A 101 9.78 -35.27 -12.18
CA GLY A 101 8.56 -34.73 -12.77
C GLY A 101 7.28 -34.97 -11.97
N ASN A 102 7.39 -35.57 -10.77
CA ASN A 102 6.24 -35.80 -9.89
C ASN A 102 6.02 -34.61 -8.95
N ALA A 103 4.74 -34.36 -8.61
CA ALA A 103 4.39 -33.38 -7.60
C ALA A 103 4.49 -33.95 -6.19
N TYR A 104 5.18 -33.27 -5.33
CA TYR A 104 5.32 -33.56 -3.90
C TYR A 104 4.77 -32.41 -3.08
N TYR A 105 4.56 -32.64 -1.80
CA TYR A 105 3.91 -31.70 -0.90
C TYR A 105 4.75 -31.51 0.36
N THR A 106 4.87 -30.28 0.83
CA THR A 106 5.71 -29.97 1.99
C THR A 106 5.09 -28.90 2.88
N ARG A 107 5.48 -28.89 4.15
CA ARG A 107 5.24 -27.79 5.08
C ARG A 107 6.47 -26.87 5.24
N ASN A 108 7.59 -27.27 4.67
CA ASN A 108 8.77 -26.44 4.66
C ASN A 108 8.64 -25.34 3.61
N GLY A 109 8.53 -24.09 4.04
CA GLY A 109 8.43 -22.92 3.18
C GLY A 109 9.74 -22.14 3.03
N SER A 110 10.89 -22.77 3.29
CA SER A 110 12.20 -22.16 3.04
C SER A 110 12.53 -22.25 1.56
N PHE A 111 12.07 -21.24 0.80
CA PHE A 111 12.26 -21.18 -0.65
C PHE A 111 13.39 -20.24 -1.02
N LYS A 112 14.08 -20.56 -2.11
CA LYS A 112 15.16 -19.74 -2.68
C LYS A 112 14.96 -19.60 -4.18
N ARG A 113 15.53 -18.57 -4.74
CA ARG A 113 15.57 -18.38 -6.19
C ARG A 113 16.83 -19.02 -6.76
N ASP A 114 16.68 -19.85 -7.79
CA ASP A 114 17.79 -20.40 -8.55
C ASP A 114 18.38 -19.39 -9.55
N ALA A 115 19.45 -19.78 -10.24
CA ALA A 115 20.11 -18.94 -11.25
C ALA A 115 19.21 -18.60 -12.46
N ASN A 116 18.18 -19.41 -12.72
CA ASN A 116 17.24 -19.22 -13.83
C ASN A 116 15.99 -18.42 -13.42
N GLY A 117 15.90 -18.03 -12.15
CA GLY A 117 14.78 -17.29 -11.58
C GLY A 117 13.65 -18.15 -11.04
N TYR A 118 13.77 -19.49 -11.04
CA TYR A 118 12.76 -20.35 -10.44
C TYR A 118 12.85 -20.37 -8.92
N LEU A 119 11.70 -20.44 -8.27
CA LEU A 119 11.65 -20.71 -6.83
C LEU A 119 11.84 -22.21 -6.61
N VAL A 120 12.80 -22.56 -5.77
CA VAL A 120 13.15 -23.93 -5.39
C VAL A 120 13.20 -24.06 -3.88
N ASP A 121 12.92 -25.27 -3.39
CA ASP A 121 13.18 -25.63 -2.00
C ASP A 121 14.68 -25.87 -1.73
N SER A 122 15.03 -26.25 -0.51
CA SER A 122 16.43 -26.51 -0.12
C SER A 122 17.05 -27.74 -0.81
N TYR A 123 16.25 -28.55 -1.48
CA TYR A 123 16.65 -29.79 -2.16
C TYR A 123 16.63 -29.63 -3.69
N GLY A 124 16.23 -28.48 -4.20
CA GLY A 124 16.20 -28.17 -5.63
C GLY A 124 14.90 -28.52 -6.33
N ASN A 125 13.83 -28.85 -5.61
CA ASN A 125 12.51 -29.04 -6.19
C ASN A 125 11.85 -27.71 -6.49
N PHE A 126 11.18 -27.59 -7.65
CA PHE A 126 10.53 -26.35 -8.08
C PHE A 126 9.22 -26.11 -7.33
N VAL A 127 9.04 -24.92 -6.78
CA VAL A 127 7.80 -24.54 -6.09
C VAL A 127 6.66 -24.35 -7.08
N LEU A 128 5.53 -24.99 -6.81
CA LEU A 128 4.35 -24.95 -7.67
C LEU A 128 3.42 -23.76 -7.32
N GLY A 129 2.91 -23.14 -8.37
CA GLY A 129 1.92 -22.07 -8.25
C GLY A 129 1.45 -21.57 -9.60
N THR A 130 0.74 -20.47 -9.60
CA THR A 130 0.24 -19.82 -10.81
C THR A 130 1.02 -18.54 -11.06
N MET A 131 1.62 -18.41 -12.26
CA MET A 131 2.27 -17.18 -12.69
C MET A 131 1.27 -16.18 -13.23
N ASN A 132 1.50 -14.90 -12.97
CA ASN A 132 0.71 -13.85 -13.60
C ASN A 132 1.05 -13.76 -15.11
N PRO A 133 0.05 -13.94 -16.00
CA PRO A 133 0.27 -13.91 -17.45
C PRO A 133 0.91 -12.61 -17.96
N ALA A 134 0.72 -11.51 -17.25
CA ALA A 134 1.32 -10.21 -17.60
C ALA A 134 2.86 -10.22 -17.55
N PHE A 135 3.46 -11.20 -16.88
CA PHE A 135 4.92 -11.33 -16.78
C PHE A 135 5.50 -12.40 -17.72
N THR A 136 4.70 -12.93 -18.63
CA THR A 136 5.16 -13.91 -19.62
C THR A 136 5.33 -13.23 -20.99
N GLY A 137 6.52 -13.29 -21.58
CA GLY A 137 6.77 -12.91 -22.97
C GLY A 137 6.97 -11.42 -23.27
N ILE A 138 7.84 -10.74 -22.56
CA ILE A 138 8.00 -9.28 -22.57
C ILE A 138 9.18 -8.80 -23.40
N ASN A 139 8.94 -7.83 -24.30
CA ASN A 139 9.96 -7.06 -24.99
C ASN A 139 10.07 -5.65 -24.40
N TYR A 140 11.28 -5.23 -24.04
CA TYR A 140 11.53 -3.85 -23.58
C TYR A 140 11.64 -2.88 -24.76
N SER A 141 11.28 -1.61 -24.52
CA SER A 141 11.66 -0.52 -25.44
C SER A 141 13.18 -0.32 -25.40
N ASP A 142 13.76 0.22 -26.49
CA ASP A 142 15.20 0.47 -26.59
C ASP A 142 15.73 1.34 -25.44
N ARG A 143 14.93 2.27 -24.94
CA ARG A 143 15.28 3.11 -23.78
C ARG A 143 15.41 2.30 -22.51
N VAL A 144 14.46 1.41 -22.22
CA VAL A 144 14.48 0.55 -21.04
C VAL A 144 15.62 -0.45 -21.14
N ALA A 145 15.86 -0.99 -22.34
CA ALA A 145 17.02 -1.85 -22.62
C ALA A 145 18.33 -1.13 -22.33
N GLY A 146 18.45 0.13 -22.73
CA GLY A 146 19.64 0.96 -22.44
C GLY A 146 19.83 1.28 -20.96
N LEU A 147 18.75 1.47 -20.20
CA LEU A 147 18.82 1.71 -18.74
C LEU A 147 19.16 0.45 -17.95
N MET A 148 18.74 -0.71 -18.41
CA MET A 148 18.96 -1.99 -17.73
C MET A 148 20.29 -2.64 -18.11
N GLY A 149 20.92 -2.24 -19.24
CA GLY A 149 22.25 -2.69 -19.65
C GLY A 149 22.42 -4.21 -19.57
N ASP A 150 23.47 -4.66 -18.91
CA ASP A 150 23.81 -6.10 -18.76
C ASP A 150 22.78 -6.90 -17.96
N TYR A 151 21.90 -6.26 -17.18
CA TYR A 151 20.81 -6.95 -16.47
C TYR A 151 19.79 -7.61 -17.41
N LEU A 152 19.64 -7.12 -18.64
CA LEU A 152 18.78 -7.75 -19.65
C LEU A 152 19.34 -9.06 -20.17
N ASN A 153 20.64 -9.25 -20.15
CA ASN A 153 21.28 -10.46 -20.65
C ASN A 153 21.14 -11.64 -19.68
N THR A 154 20.77 -11.40 -18.42
CA THR A 154 20.68 -12.41 -17.37
C THR A 154 19.25 -12.67 -16.88
N GLY A 155 18.27 -11.88 -17.28
CA GLY A 155 16.90 -11.93 -16.80
C GLY A 155 15.86 -12.20 -17.87
N THR A 156 14.72 -12.73 -17.47
CA THR A 156 13.54 -12.84 -18.32
C THR A 156 12.94 -11.46 -18.53
N PRO A 157 12.76 -11.00 -19.77
CA PRO A 157 12.25 -9.66 -20.04
C PRO A 157 10.81 -9.49 -19.51
N VAL A 158 10.51 -8.32 -18.91
CA VAL A 158 9.18 -7.91 -18.42
C VAL A 158 8.53 -6.90 -19.38
N ASN A 159 7.23 -6.96 -19.67
CA ASN A 159 6.50 -6.38 -20.80
C ASN A 159 6.25 -4.86 -20.80
N ASN A 160 6.28 -4.24 -21.98
CA ASN A 160 6.01 -2.84 -22.25
C ASN A 160 4.55 -2.39 -22.05
N GLY A 161 3.67 -3.26 -21.59
CA GLY A 161 2.26 -2.96 -21.38
C GLY A 161 1.78 -3.16 -19.95
N PHE A 162 2.71 -3.31 -19.00
CA PHE A 162 2.34 -3.52 -17.61
C PHE A 162 1.85 -2.20 -16.98
N THR A 163 0.55 -1.99 -17.03
CA THR A 163 -0.11 -1.00 -16.18
C THR A 163 -0.34 -1.64 -14.82
N VAL A 164 0.28 -1.09 -13.79
CA VAL A 164 -0.03 -1.44 -12.39
C VAL A 164 -1.42 -0.91 -12.08
N ASN A 165 -2.43 -1.68 -12.43
CA ASN A 165 -3.75 -1.48 -11.87
C ASN A 165 -3.74 -2.04 -10.46
N SER A 166 -4.14 -1.24 -9.49
CA SER A 166 -4.31 -1.61 -8.08
C SER A 166 -5.23 -2.83 -7.85
N ASN A 167 -5.89 -3.33 -8.90
CA ASN A 167 -6.82 -4.46 -8.90
C ASN A 167 -6.30 -5.68 -9.68
N ASN A 168 -5.00 -5.84 -9.88
CA ASN A 168 -4.40 -6.97 -10.60
C ASN A 168 -4.43 -8.27 -9.76
N SER A 169 -5.60 -8.61 -9.19
CA SER A 169 -5.84 -9.92 -8.62
C SER A 169 -6.16 -10.88 -9.75
N PHE A 170 -5.25 -11.80 -10.04
CA PHE A 170 -5.56 -12.97 -10.86
C PHE A 170 -5.89 -14.16 -9.94
N GLY A 171 -6.76 -15.04 -10.40
CA GLY A 171 -7.14 -16.24 -9.67
C GLY A 171 -6.03 -17.29 -9.75
N ILE A 172 -5.90 -18.10 -8.71
CA ILE A 172 -5.12 -19.33 -8.80
C ILE A 172 -5.81 -20.27 -9.80
N GLY A 173 -5.01 -20.92 -10.66
CA GLY A 173 -5.53 -21.88 -11.63
C GLY A 173 -6.03 -23.18 -10.99
N THR A 174 -6.41 -24.17 -11.80
CA THR A 174 -6.74 -25.52 -11.30
C THR A 174 -5.48 -26.23 -10.80
N THR A 175 -5.64 -27.31 -10.04
CA THR A 175 -4.50 -28.14 -9.56
C THR A 175 -3.63 -28.64 -10.70
N ALA A 176 -4.23 -28.97 -11.86
CA ALA A 176 -3.53 -29.45 -13.05
C ALA A 176 -2.81 -28.34 -13.83
N SER A 177 -3.18 -27.06 -13.62
CA SER A 177 -2.58 -25.91 -14.32
C SER A 177 -1.45 -25.24 -13.53
N GLN A 178 -1.09 -25.78 -12.37
CA GLN A 178 0.01 -25.26 -11.59
C GLN A 178 1.36 -25.59 -12.25
N GLY A 179 2.25 -24.61 -12.28
CA GLY A 179 3.59 -24.76 -12.83
C GLY A 179 4.65 -24.27 -11.88
N ALA A 180 5.91 -24.49 -12.24
CA ALA A 180 7.04 -23.95 -11.50
C ALA A 180 7.00 -22.41 -11.51
N ILE A 181 7.05 -21.80 -10.34
CA ILE A 181 7.05 -20.34 -10.20
C ILE A 181 8.41 -19.80 -10.64
N LYS A 182 8.39 -18.87 -11.57
CA LYS A 182 9.57 -18.15 -12.04
C LYS A 182 9.44 -16.66 -11.70
N VAL A 183 10.30 -16.15 -10.83
CA VAL A 183 10.32 -14.73 -10.45
C VAL A 183 11.41 -13.99 -11.21
N PRO A 184 11.10 -12.86 -11.88
CA PRO A 184 12.10 -12.08 -12.60
C PRO A 184 13.20 -11.60 -11.65
N VAL A 185 14.46 -11.60 -12.12
CA VAL A 185 15.60 -11.14 -11.32
C VAL A 185 15.57 -9.63 -11.17
N ASN A 186 15.24 -8.94 -12.25
CA ASN A 186 15.11 -7.49 -12.29
C ASN A 186 13.81 -7.11 -12.98
N MET A 187 13.18 -6.05 -12.50
CA MET A 187 11.97 -5.51 -13.09
C MET A 187 12.06 -3.99 -13.15
N TYR A 188 11.49 -3.44 -14.21
CA TYR A 188 11.35 -2.01 -14.41
C TYR A 188 9.89 -1.69 -14.72
N LEU A 189 9.35 -0.74 -13.99
CA LEU A 189 8.01 -0.22 -14.22
C LEU A 189 8.16 1.09 -15.01
N PRO A 190 7.74 1.15 -16.29
CA PRO A 190 7.83 2.38 -17.06
C PRO A 190 6.96 3.49 -16.45
N PRO A 191 7.35 4.76 -16.64
CA PRO A 191 6.55 5.87 -16.18
C PRO A 191 5.19 5.87 -16.89
N GLN A 192 4.14 6.20 -16.17
CA GLN A 192 2.81 6.43 -16.72
C GLN A 192 2.55 7.93 -16.74
N VAL A 193 2.30 8.47 -17.96
CA VAL A 193 2.02 9.89 -18.16
C VAL A 193 0.76 10.28 -17.41
N THR A 194 0.80 11.42 -16.73
CA THR A 194 -0.39 11.98 -16.09
C THR A 194 -1.37 12.49 -17.14
N GLN A 195 -2.58 11.96 -17.14
CA GLN A 195 -3.67 12.37 -18.02
C GLN A 195 -4.78 13.10 -17.28
N ASN A 196 -4.95 12.82 -16.00
CA ASN A 196 -6.02 13.41 -15.19
C ASN A 196 -5.47 13.89 -13.85
N VAL A 197 -5.84 15.12 -13.49
CA VAL A 197 -5.55 15.70 -12.17
C VAL A 197 -6.86 16.25 -11.60
N LYS A 198 -7.17 15.83 -10.40
CA LYS A 198 -8.36 16.22 -9.66
C LYS A 198 -7.98 16.91 -8.36
N TRP A 199 -8.64 18.03 -8.08
CA TRP A 199 -8.59 18.70 -6.79
C TRP A 199 -9.98 18.70 -6.16
N SER A 200 -10.02 18.46 -4.86
CA SER A 200 -11.25 18.51 -4.08
C SER A 200 -10.99 19.10 -2.70
N GLY A 201 -11.92 19.90 -2.22
CA GLY A 201 -11.82 20.53 -0.91
C GLY A 201 -12.26 21.98 -0.88
N SER A 202 -12.02 22.63 0.25
CA SER A 202 -12.47 24.00 0.50
C SER A 202 -11.38 25.04 0.30
N LEU A 203 -11.74 26.14 -0.36
CA LEU A 203 -10.99 27.38 -0.36
C LEU A 203 -11.48 28.29 0.76
N ASN A 204 -10.61 29.18 1.22
CA ASN A 204 -10.95 30.21 2.20
C ASN A 204 -11.34 31.51 1.52
N THR A 205 -12.38 32.18 2.00
CA THR A 205 -12.83 33.47 1.50
C THR A 205 -12.20 34.67 2.20
N ASN A 206 -11.36 34.46 3.20
CA ASN A 206 -10.77 35.56 3.95
C ASN A 206 -10.02 36.49 3.01
N THR A 207 -10.47 37.75 2.94
CA THR A 207 -9.77 38.80 2.22
C THR A 207 -8.92 39.61 3.21
N THR A 208 -7.72 39.95 2.82
CA THR A 208 -6.91 40.92 3.53
C THR A 208 -7.19 42.32 2.97
N THR A 209 -7.09 43.35 3.79
CA THR A 209 -7.15 44.71 3.34
C THR A 209 -5.75 45.29 3.29
N GLU A 210 -5.49 46.13 2.28
CA GLU A 210 -4.28 46.93 2.21
C GLU A 210 -4.66 48.40 2.01
N VAL A 211 -3.87 49.31 2.56
CA VAL A 211 -4.03 50.75 2.35
C VAL A 211 -3.34 51.09 1.04
N VAL A 212 -4.12 51.53 0.06
CA VAL A 212 -3.62 51.96 -1.23
C VAL A 212 -3.76 53.49 -1.34
N LYS A 213 -2.81 54.10 -2.03
CA LYS A 213 -2.87 55.53 -2.39
C LYS A 213 -3.28 55.62 -3.86
N VAL A 214 -4.36 56.33 -4.10
CA VAL A 214 -4.90 56.53 -5.45
C VAL A 214 -4.78 58.02 -5.78
N ASP A 215 -4.22 58.34 -6.94
CA ASP A 215 -4.11 59.70 -7.42
C ASP A 215 -5.49 60.19 -7.87
N LEU A 216 -5.86 61.38 -7.43
CA LEU A 216 -7.09 62.07 -7.82
C LEU A 216 -6.75 63.20 -8.79
N ASP A 217 -7.67 63.52 -9.69
CA ASP A 217 -7.51 64.65 -10.60
C ASP A 217 -7.64 65.99 -9.85
N PRO A 218 -6.53 66.72 -9.69
CA PRO A 218 -6.57 68.00 -8.95
C PRO A 218 -7.51 69.03 -9.57
N GLY A 219 -7.79 68.92 -10.88
CA GLY A 219 -8.65 69.84 -11.60
C GLY A 219 -10.14 69.74 -11.25
N LYS A 220 -10.54 68.71 -10.53
CA LYS A 220 -11.93 68.50 -10.07
C LYS A 220 -12.22 69.16 -8.73
N PHE A 221 -11.24 69.84 -8.08
CA PHE A 221 -11.38 70.39 -6.75
C PHE A 221 -11.42 71.90 -6.77
N ASN A 222 -12.24 72.52 -5.89
CA ASN A 222 -12.42 73.94 -5.78
C ASN A 222 -11.51 74.46 -4.68
N ILE A 223 -10.77 75.53 -5.01
CA ILE A 223 -9.94 76.30 -4.07
C ILE A 223 -10.64 77.64 -3.83
N THR A 224 -11.00 77.93 -2.58
CA THR A 224 -11.67 79.14 -2.20
C THR A 224 -10.86 79.91 -1.15
N LYS A 225 -10.73 81.25 -1.30
CA LYS A 225 -10.08 82.13 -0.33
C LYS A 225 -11.07 82.52 0.76
N THR A 226 -10.67 82.45 2.03
CA THR A 226 -11.46 82.87 3.20
C THR A 226 -11.21 84.34 3.51
N GLU A 227 -12.05 84.94 4.39
CA GLU A 227 -11.92 86.33 4.83
C GLU A 227 -10.60 86.61 5.54
N ASP A 228 -9.97 85.60 6.17
CA ASP A 228 -8.68 85.70 6.88
C ASP A 228 -7.45 85.46 5.98
N GLU A 229 -7.58 85.62 4.66
CA GLU A 229 -6.53 85.43 3.65
C GLU A 229 -5.95 84.00 3.62
N LYS A 230 -6.71 82.99 4.11
CA LYS A 230 -6.39 81.59 4.03
C LYS A 230 -7.17 80.96 2.89
N TYR A 231 -6.78 79.69 2.54
CA TYR A 231 -7.42 78.96 1.46
C TYR A 231 -8.06 77.71 1.99
N VAL A 232 -9.15 77.26 1.38
CA VAL A 232 -9.83 76.02 1.66
C VAL A 232 -10.00 75.29 0.35
N VAL A 233 -9.59 74.02 0.34
CA VAL A 233 -9.81 73.09 -0.78
C VAL A 233 -11.02 72.21 -0.46
N SER A 234 -11.96 72.18 -1.38
CA SER A 234 -13.15 71.31 -1.25
C SER A 234 -13.45 70.57 -2.55
N GLY A 235 -14.05 69.40 -2.43
CA GLY A 235 -14.42 68.58 -3.56
C GLY A 235 -15.15 67.32 -3.14
N SER A 236 -15.44 66.50 -4.10
CA SER A 236 -16.05 65.20 -3.88
C SER A 236 -15.22 64.08 -4.58
N VAL A 237 -15.19 62.93 -4.01
CA VAL A 237 -14.60 61.74 -4.61
C VAL A 237 -15.73 60.81 -5.03
N SER A 238 -15.87 60.56 -6.33
CA SER A 238 -16.88 59.61 -6.80
C SER A 238 -16.42 58.16 -6.63
N LYS A 239 -17.35 57.23 -6.45
CA LYS A 239 -17.03 55.79 -6.46
C LYS A 239 -16.59 55.27 -7.83
N GLU A 240 -16.82 56.07 -8.89
CA GLU A 240 -16.28 55.80 -10.23
C GLU A 240 -14.77 56.10 -10.29
N ASP A 241 -14.32 57.15 -9.59
CA ASP A 241 -12.90 57.51 -9.52
C ASP A 241 -12.13 56.59 -8.53
N VAL A 242 -12.74 56.30 -7.36
CA VAL A 242 -12.15 55.46 -6.33
C VAL A 242 -13.22 54.56 -5.72
N PHE A 243 -13.33 53.33 -6.18
CA PHE A 243 -14.37 52.38 -5.76
C PHE A 243 -14.39 52.12 -4.24
N SER A 244 -13.20 52.08 -3.64
CA SER A 244 -13.01 51.75 -2.20
C SER A 244 -13.18 52.96 -1.28
N ALA A 245 -13.44 54.17 -1.82
CA ALA A 245 -13.60 55.38 -1.02
C ALA A 245 -14.71 55.25 0.02
N LYS A 246 -14.39 55.56 1.26
CA LYS A 246 -15.29 55.51 2.42
C LYS A 246 -15.13 56.73 3.33
N VAL A 247 -16.12 56.94 4.18
CA VAL A 247 -16.08 57.94 5.23
C VAL A 247 -14.84 57.80 6.10
N GLY A 248 -14.14 58.90 6.32
CA GLY A 248 -12.91 58.94 7.12
C GLY A 248 -11.63 58.67 6.36
N ASP A 249 -11.68 58.31 5.06
CA ASP A 249 -10.48 58.20 4.25
C ASP A 249 -9.75 59.53 4.14
N ARG A 250 -8.42 59.47 4.16
CA ARG A 250 -7.57 60.67 4.15
C ARG A 250 -7.19 61.06 2.74
N ILE A 251 -7.32 62.35 2.44
CA ILE A 251 -6.87 62.97 1.21
C ILE A 251 -5.66 63.82 1.52
N ILE A 252 -4.57 63.59 0.78
CA ILE A 252 -3.35 64.40 0.85
C ILE A 252 -3.35 65.33 -0.34
N LEU A 253 -3.30 66.64 -0.06
CA LEU A 253 -3.28 67.70 -1.04
C LEU A 253 -1.89 68.34 -1.07
N ASN A 254 -1.21 68.29 -2.20
CA ASN A 254 0.13 68.80 -2.35
C ASN A 254 0.15 70.04 -3.23
N PHE A 255 0.79 71.06 -2.73
CA PHE A 255 1.05 72.32 -3.43
C PHE A 255 2.56 72.54 -3.51
N THR A 256 3.04 73.16 -4.58
CA THR A 256 4.42 73.61 -4.67
C THR A 256 4.42 75.12 -4.67
N ASP A 257 5.20 75.76 -3.79
CA ASP A 257 5.34 77.24 -3.76
C ASP A 257 6.29 77.73 -4.85
N ASP A 258 6.33 79.07 -5.06
CA ASP A 258 7.14 79.67 -6.10
C ASP A 258 8.65 79.50 -5.93
N ASN A 259 9.08 79.01 -4.77
CA ASN A 259 10.47 78.61 -4.47
C ASN A 259 10.73 77.14 -4.67
N GLY A 260 9.74 76.40 -5.16
CA GLY A 260 9.83 74.90 -5.37
C GLY A 260 9.66 74.07 -4.10
N VAL A 261 9.22 74.65 -3.00
CA VAL A 261 8.99 73.94 -1.74
C VAL A 261 7.60 73.30 -1.75
N LYS A 262 7.53 72.01 -1.52
CA LYS A 262 6.27 71.27 -1.45
C LYS A 262 5.63 71.38 -0.09
N LYS A 263 4.34 71.76 -0.08
CA LYS A 263 3.48 71.84 1.11
C LYS A 263 2.39 70.76 0.96
N SER A 264 2.22 69.92 2.00
CA SER A 264 1.22 68.84 2.01
C SER A 264 0.21 69.09 3.11
N PHE A 265 -1.07 68.99 2.79
CA PHE A 265 -2.17 69.11 3.71
C PHE A 265 -3.08 67.92 3.67
N GLU A 266 -3.76 67.65 4.77
CA GLU A 266 -4.67 66.50 4.85
C GLU A 266 -6.12 66.99 4.99
N ALA A 267 -7.04 66.26 4.35
CA ALA A 267 -8.48 66.37 4.53
C ALA A 267 -9.08 64.95 4.69
N THR A 268 -10.28 64.82 5.22
CA THR A 268 -10.99 63.57 5.40
C THR A 268 -12.33 63.61 4.67
N LEU A 269 -12.76 62.43 4.16
CA LEU A 269 -14.06 62.28 3.51
C LEU A 269 -15.19 62.23 4.55
N ASP A 270 -16.29 62.95 4.25
CA ASP A 270 -17.53 62.92 4.99
C ASP A 270 -18.47 61.77 4.53
N GLU A 271 -19.68 61.74 5.10
CA GLU A 271 -20.71 60.72 4.79
C GLU A 271 -21.17 60.71 3.32
N ASN A 272 -20.99 61.85 2.62
CA ASN A 272 -21.36 62.00 1.21
C ASN A 272 -20.15 61.90 0.27
N LEU A 273 -19.01 61.40 0.78
CA LEU A 273 -17.74 61.36 0.06
C LEU A 273 -17.23 62.71 -0.43
N ASN A 274 -17.64 63.80 0.26
CA ASN A 274 -17.08 65.15 0.08
C ASN A 274 -15.95 65.33 1.09
N PHE A 275 -15.05 66.22 0.74
CA PHE A 275 -14.05 66.71 1.68
C PHE A 275 -13.95 68.24 1.69
N LYS A 276 -13.55 68.76 2.82
CA LYS A 276 -13.18 70.12 2.98
C LYS A 276 -11.93 70.20 3.84
N SER A 277 -10.86 70.75 3.31
CA SER A 277 -9.62 70.89 4.09
C SER A 277 -9.84 71.96 5.22
N ASN A 278 -9.00 71.84 6.25
CA ASN A 278 -8.84 72.97 7.18
C ASN A 278 -8.33 74.14 6.43
N GLU A 279 -8.35 75.30 7.08
CA GLU A 279 -7.78 76.55 6.54
C GLU A 279 -6.28 76.40 6.30
N LEU A 280 -5.88 76.50 5.05
CA LEU A 280 -4.52 76.33 4.60
C LEU A 280 -3.79 77.63 4.55
N ASP A 281 -2.65 77.77 5.22
CA ASP A 281 -1.76 78.91 5.07
C ASP A 281 -0.82 78.65 3.87
N LEU A 282 -1.18 79.28 2.73
CA LEU A 282 -0.45 79.17 1.48
C LEU A 282 0.44 80.39 1.22
N LYS A 283 0.85 81.16 2.28
CA LYS A 283 1.77 82.24 2.16
C LYS A 283 3.03 81.88 1.41
N GLY A 284 3.37 82.66 0.37
CA GLY A 284 4.50 82.41 -0.51
C GLY A 284 4.12 81.79 -1.85
N LEU A 285 2.81 81.61 -2.13
CA LEU A 285 2.28 81.27 -3.45
C LEU A 285 1.67 82.55 -4.07
N ASP A 286 1.91 82.81 -5.38
CA ASP A 286 1.26 83.89 -6.10
C ASP A 286 -0.25 83.62 -6.16
N GLU A 287 -1.06 84.56 -5.68
CA GLU A 287 -2.53 84.48 -5.61
C GLU A 287 -3.17 84.06 -6.94
N ASN A 288 -2.59 84.51 -8.08
CA ASN A 288 -3.10 84.18 -9.42
C ASN A 288 -2.65 82.81 -9.97
N SER A 289 -1.70 82.15 -9.29
CA SER A 289 -1.10 80.87 -9.73
C SER A 289 -1.28 79.73 -8.74
N ILE A 290 -2.06 79.95 -7.64
CA ILE A 290 -2.32 78.87 -6.68
C ILE A 290 -3.03 77.72 -7.38
N LYS A 291 -2.29 76.63 -7.55
CA LYS A 291 -2.76 75.39 -8.19
C LYS A 291 -2.40 74.20 -7.35
N LEU A 292 -3.35 73.32 -7.22
CA LEU A 292 -3.10 71.99 -6.60
C LEU A 292 -2.27 71.14 -7.55
N ASP A 293 -1.09 70.72 -7.13
CA ASP A 293 -0.19 69.87 -7.95
C ASP A 293 -0.63 68.42 -8.03
N THR A 294 -0.88 67.83 -6.85
CA THR A 294 -1.36 66.50 -6.76
C THR A 294 -2.32 66.32 -5.59
N ALA A 295 -3.29 65.46 -5.77
CA ALA A 295 -4.18 65.01 -4.71
C ALA A 295 -4.17 63.46 -4.67
N GLN A 296 -4.01 62.89 -3.49
CA GLN A 296 -4.00 61.44 -3.29
C GLN A 296 -4.96 61.07 -2.18
N ILE A 297 -5.76 60.05 -2.39
CA ILE A 297 -6.58 59.44 -1.34
C ILE A 297 -5.92 58.16 -0.82
N SER A 298 -5.85 58.03 0.50
CA SER A 298 -5.47 56.79 1.15
C SER A 298 -6.73 56.05 1.57
N THR A 299 -7.01 54.94 0.93
CA THR A 299 -8.19 54.13 1.19
C THR A 299 -7.83 52.69 1.43
N GLU A 300 -8.60 51.98 2.24
CA GLU A 300 -8.45 50.54 2.42
C GLU A 300 -9.14 49.79 1.28
N GLN A 301 -8.38 49.08 0.52
CA GLN A 301 -8.88 48.22 -0.55
C GLN A 301 -8.74 46.74 -0.15
N GLN A 302 -9.74 45.96 -0.53
CA GLN A 302 -9.59 44.49 -0.41
C GLN A 302 -8.51 44.01 -1.36
N LYS A 303 -7.58 43.24 -0.81
CA LYS A 303 -6.54 42.60 -1.60
C LYS A 303 -7.05 41.29 -2.13
N ALA A 304 -6.85 41.02 -3.42
CA ALA A 304 -7.20 39.76 -4.05
C ALA A 304 -6.43 38.61 -3.39
N ASN A 305 -7.14 37.61 -2.89
CA ASN A 305 -6.53 36.38 -2.44
C ASN A 305 -6.06 35.58 -3.65
N LYS A 306 -4.85 35.06 -3.54
CA LYS A 306 -4.30 34.06 -4.49
C LYS A 306 -4.21 32.72 -3.82
N ASP A 307 -5.01 31.77 -4.31
CA ASP A 307 -4.93 30.38 -3.91
C ASP A 307 -4.15 29.60 -4.95
N ILE A 308 -3.14 28.86 -4.51
CA ILE A 308 -2.30 28.03 -5.37
C ILE A 308 -2.64 26.57 -5.09
N LEU A 309 -3.03 25.85 -6.15
CA LEU A 309 -3.25 24.41 -6.16
C LEU A 309 -2.12 23.76 -6.95
N GLU A 310 -1.40 22.84 -6.34
CA GLU A 310 -0.28 22.16 -7.00
C GLU A 310 -0.50 20.66 -7.05
N SER A 311 -0.07 20.06 -8.16
CA SER A 311 -0.04 18.62 -8.35
C SER A 311 1.25 18.21 -9.04
N PRO A 312 1.95 17.19 -8.55
CA PRO A 312 3.00 16.56 -9.33
C PRO A 312 2.38 15.88 -10.57
N ILE A 313 3.02 16.02 -11.71
CA ILE A 313 2.67 15.35 -12.95
C ILE A 313 3.90 14.63 -13.50
N TYR A 314 3.68 13.52 -14.22
CA TYR A 314 4.73 12.72 -14.83
C TYR A 314 4.62 12.79 -16.35
N ASN A 315 5.74 13.05 -17.00
CA ASN A 315 5.85 13.21 -18.45
C ASN A 315 6.14 11.86 -19.13
N ALA A 316 6.04 11.83 -20.46
CA ALA A 316 6.30 10.63 -21.25
C ALA A 316 7.76 10.14 -21.13
N ASP A 317 8.69 11.05 -20.86
CA ASP A 317 10.10 10.76 -20.65
C ASP A 317 10.44 10.32 -19.21
N GLY A 318 9.45 10.22 -18.32
CA GLY A 318 9.61 9.87 -16.90
C GLY A 318 10.00 11.05 -16.02
N SER A 319 10.25 12.22 -16.57
CA SER A 319 10.54 13.42 -15.78
C SER A 319 9.32 13.89 -15.00
N LYS A 320 9.56 14.47 -13.83
CA LYS A 320 8.54 15.05 -12.97
C LYS A 320 8.41 16.54 -13.24
N SER A 321 7.19 17.00 -13.46
CA SER A 321 6.80 18.41 -13.54
C SER A 321 5.72 18.72 -12.49
N THR A 322 5.40 19.99 -12.30
CA THR A 322 4.35 20.43 -11.38
C THR A 322 3.30 21.18 -12.17
N LEU A 323 2.06 20.72 -12.12
CA LEU A 323 0.91 21.48 -12.60
C LEU A 323 0.44 22.40 -11.45
N ARG A 324 0.42 23.68 -11.71
CA ARG A 324 -0.05 24.72 -10.77
C ARG A 324 -1.29 25.39 -11.34
N VAL A 325 -2.35 25.43 -10.56
CA VAL A 325 -3.54 26.23 -10.84
C VAL A 325 -3.58 27.36 -9.82
N THR A 326 -3.42 28.58 -10.29
CA THR A 326 -3.52 29.80 -9.48
C THR A 326 -4.93 30.34 -9.60
N LEU A 327 -5.61 30.50 -8.49
CA LEU A 327 -6.94 31.09 -8.39
C LEU A 327 -6.79 32.47 -7.75
N GLU A 328 -7.14 33.51 -8.48
CA GLU A 328 -7.09 34.92 -8.01
C GLU A 328 -8.51 35.47 -7.96
N ARG A 329 -8.94 35.87 -6.76
CA ARG A 329 -10.29 36.44 -6.60
C ARG A 329 -10.42 37.75 -7.37
N VAL A 330 -11.50 37.88 -8.12
CA VAL A 330 -11.82 39.13 -8.86
C VAL A 330 -12.43 40.13 -7.90
N LEU A 331 -11.82 41.29 -7.82
CA LEU A 331 -12.28 42.42 -6.99
C LEU A 331 -12.34 43.68 -7.86
N PRO A 332 -13.30 44.58 -7.61
CA PRO A 332 -14.40 44.48 -6.66
C PRO A 332 -15.40 43.41 -7.03
N GLN A 333 -16.03 42.80 -6.03
CA GLN A 333 -17.06 41.78 -6.27
C GLN A 333 -18.36 42.47 -6.70
N GLU A 334 -18.86 42.07 -7.86
CA GLU A 334 -20.16 42.51 -8.38
C GLU A 334 -21.24 41.46 -8.11
N GLY A 335 -22.25 41.79 -7.29
CA GLY A 335 -23.33 40.90 -6.92
C GLY A 335 -22.94 39.84 -5.86
N ASP A 336 -23.82 38.79 -5.73
CA ASP A 336 -23.71 37.75 -4.69
C ASP A 336 -22.72 36.65 -5.03
N ASN A 337 -22.27 36.54 -6.29
CA ASN A 337 -21.41 35.45 -6.75
C ASN A 337 -19.94 35.80 -6.59
N ILE A 338 -19.16 34.85 -6.09
CA ILE A 338 -17.72 34.98 -5.92
C ILE A 338 -17.02 34.51 -7.17
N GLN A 339 -16.21 35.36 -7.81
CA GLN A 339 -15.49 35.04 -9.04
C GLN A 339 -13.99 34.93 -8.80
N TYR A 340 -13.38 33.97 -9.46
CA TYR A 340 -11.94 33.80 -9.51
C TYR A 340 -11.46 33.73 -10.97
N LYS A 341 -10.38 34.46 -11.26
CA LYS A 341 -9.56 34.21 -12.43
C LYS A 341 -8.70 33.00 -12.09
N ALA A 342 -8.72 31.99 -12.95
CA ALA A 342 -7.95 30.77 -12.77
C ALA A 342 -6.90 30.67 -13.89
N ILE A 343 -5.66 30.36 -13.53
CA ILE A 343 -4.53 30.22 -14.45
C ILE A 343 -3.86 28.88 -14.17
N ALA A 344 -3.93 27.97 -15.12
CA ALA A 344 -3.19 26.71 -15.07
C ALA A 344 -1.88 26.84 -15.82
N GLN A 345 -0.77 26.46 -15.20
CA GLN A 345 0.58 26.48 -15.77
C GLN A 345 1.37 25.25 -15.32
N ILE A 346 2.15 24.67 -16.23
CA ILE A 346 3.08 23.61 -15.92
C ILE A 346 4.46 24.23 -15.65
N TYR A 347 5.15 23.68 -14.66
CA TYR A 347 6.52 24.03 -14.30
C TYR A 347 7.41 22.80 -14.32
N ASP A 348 8.63 22.94 -14.82
CA ASP A 348 9.63 21.88 -14.77
C ASP A 348 10.19 21.68 -13.34
N SER A 349 11.09 20.72 -13.17
CA SER A 349 11.76 20.45 -11.89
C SER A 349 12.62 21.62 -11.38
N ASN A 350 12.98 22.57 -12.24
CA ASN A 350 13.78 23.76 -11.92
C ASN A 350 12.90 24.97 -11.60
N GLY A 351 11.57 24.84 -11.73
CA GLY A 351 10.63 25.93 -11.50
C GLY A 351 10.38 26.85 -12.70
N ASN A 352 10.87 26.49 -13.90
CA ASN A 352 10.61 27.26 -15.11
C ASN A 352 9.24 26.85 -15.69
N ALA A 353 8.51 27.85 -16.22
CA ALA A 353 7.25 27.59 -16.90
C ALA A 353 7.47 26.84 -18.22
N VAL A 354 6.68 25.78 -18.44
CA VAL A 354 6.72 24.92 -19.63
C VAL A 354 5.38 25.00 -20.36
N GLY A 355 5.42 25.29 -21.64
CA GLY A 355 4.21 25.48 -22.46
C GLY A 355 3.47 26.78 -22.17
N ASN A 356 2.30 26.92 -22.78
CA ASN A 356 1.46 28.09 -22.60
C ASN A 356 0.50 27.91 -21.42
N PRO A 357 0.23 28.96 -20.62
CA PRO A 357 -0.79 28.91 -19.59
C PRO A 357 -2.18 28.75 -20.22
N THR A 358 -3.07 28.08 -19.50
CA THR A 358 -4.50 28.06 -19.80
C THR A 358 -5.21 28.95 -18.79
N GLU A 359 -5.90 29.95 -19.29
CA GLU A 359 -6.68 30.89 -18.47
C GLU A 359 -8.17 30.57 -18.54
N GLY A 360 -8.89 30.82 -17.45
CA GLY A 360 -10.33 30.66 -17.37
C GLY A 360 -10.88 31.29 -16.10
N ASN A 361 -12.17 31.12 -15.88
CA ASN A 361 -12.87 31.67 -14.73
C ASN A 361 -13.56 30.54 -13.95
N MET A 362 -13.61 30.70 -12.64
CA MET A 362 -14.46 29.92 -11.74
C MET A 362 -15.43 30.85 -11.04
N VAL A 363 -16.69 30.44 -10.97
CA VAL A 363 -17.75 31.21 -10.31
C VAL A 363 -18.40 30.35 -9.25
N PHE A 364 -18.55 30.89 -8.06
CA PHE A 364 -19.20 30.24 -6.92
C PHE A 364 -20.40 31.06 -6.48
N ASP A 365 -21.43 30.40 -5.97
CA ASP A 365 -22.56 31.09 -5.35
C ASP A 365 -22.21 31.58 -3.93
N LYS A 366 -23.11 32.32 -3.32
CA LYS A 366 -22.97 32.82 -1.95
C LYS A 366 -22.84 31.72 -0.88
N ASN A 367 -23.26 30.47 -1.19
CA ASN A 367 -23.13 29.32 -0.29
C ASN A 367 -21.84 28.55 -0.56
N GLY A 368 -21.04 28.97 -1.54
CA GLY A 368 -19.78 28.38 -1.90
C GLY A 368 -19.84 27.23 -2.89
N ALA A 369 -21.00 26.93 -3.48
CA ALA A 369 -21.13 25.94 -4.53
C ALA A 369 -20.53 26.44 -5.84
N LEU A 370 -19.79 25.59 -6.55
CA LEU A 370 -19.27 25.89 -7.88
C LEU A 370 -20.44 26.01 -8.89
N LEU A 371 -20.58 27.17 -9.52
CA LEU A 371 -21.56 27.42 -10.58
C LEU A 371 -20.99 27.25 -11.98
N GLN A 372 -19.73 27.66 -12.16
CA GLN A 372 -19.07 27.61 -13.47
C GLN A 372 -17.57 27.33 -13.31
N ASN A 373 -17.04 26.51 -14.20
CA ASN A 373 -15.61 26.28 -14.34
C ASN A 373 -15.26 26.16 -15.84
N ASN A 374 -14.36 27.04 -16.31
CA ASN A 374 -13.92 27.06 -17.70
C ASN A 374 -12.51 26.48 -17.88
N ILE A 375 -11.83 26.06 -16.81
CA ILE A 375 -10.55 25.37 -16.87
C ILE A 375 -10.78 23.86 -16.74
N THR A 376 -10.72 23.15 -17.86
CA THR A 376 -10.97 21.71 -17.93
C THR A 376 -9.75 20.92 -18.41
N SER A 377 -8.77 21.59 -19.02
CA SER A 377 -7.57 20.91 -19.51
C SER A 377 -6.41 21.89 -19.74
N ILE A 378 -5.20 21.34 -19.82
CA ILE A 378 -3.99 22.05 -20.23
C ILE A 378 -3.16 21.17 -21.15
N ALA A 379 -2.54 21.77 -22.16
CA ALA A 379 -1.60 21.08 -23.03
C ALA A 379 -0.24 20.93 -22.32
N ASN A 380 0.24 19.70 -22.20
CA ASN A 380 1.58 19.39 -21.72
C ASN A 380 2.48 19.06 -22.92
N PRO A 381 3.48 19.88 -23.25
CA PRO A 381 4.37 19.62 -24.39
C PRO A 381 5.12 18.27 -24.28
N ASN A 382 5.31 17.78 -23.05
CA ASN A 382 6.08 16.55 -22.77
C ASN A 382 5.19 15.32 -22.50
N GLY A 383 3.86 15.40 -22.68
CA GLY A 383 2.98 14.29 -22.30
C GLY A 383 1.56 14.33 -22.85
N GLY A 384 1.23 15.26 -23.74
CA GLY A 384 -0.12 15.41 -24.30
C GLY A 384 -1.03 16.30 -23.45
N THR A 385 -2.34 16.12 -23.53
CA THR A 385 -3.31 16.94 -22.80
C THR A 385 -3.59 16.35 -21.43
N ILE A 386 -3.56 17.20 -20.40
CA ILE A 386 -3.93 16.85 -19.03
C ILE A 386 -5.33 17.42 -18.75
N ASN A 387 -6.26 16.57 -18.36
CA ASN A 387 -7.59 16.96 -17.90
C ASN A 387 -7.51 17.48 -16.46
N ILE A 388 -8.14 18.62 -16.22
CA ILE A 388 -8.21 19.30 -14.92
C ILE A 388 -9.62 19.16 -14.39
N ASP A 389 -9.79 18.43 -13.29
CA ASP A 389 -11.06 18.28 -12.58
C ASP A 389 -11.05 19.13 -11.30
N LEU A 390 -11.72 20.27 -11.35
CA LEU A 390 -11.95 21.15 -10.19
C LEU A 390 -13.38 21.00 -9.63
N GLY A 391 -14.13 20.02 -10.11
CA GLY A 391 -15.51 19.73 -9.71
C GLY A 391 -16.54 20.05 -10.78
N SER A 392 -17.71 19.46 -10.59
CA SER A 392 -18.86 19.67 -11.48
C SER A 392 -19.67 20.88 -11.00
N PRO A 393 -20.14 21.75 -11.93
CA PRO A 393 -21.04 22.84 -11.60
C PRO A 393 -22.31 22.36 -10.88
N TYR A 394 -22.89 23.25 -10.10
CA TYR A 394 -24.15 22.98 -9.39
C TYR A 394 -25.29 22.70 -10.40
N ASP A 395 -26.00 21.63 -10.15
CA ASP A 395 -27.18 21.19 -10.88
C ASP A 395 -28.28 20.86 -9.86
N ALA A 396 -29.38 21.58 -9.89
CA ALA A 396 -30.49 21.39 -8.95
C ALA A 396 -31.10 19.97 -8.97
N ASN A 397 -30.91 19.23 -10.09
CA ASN A 397 -31.41 17.85 -10.25
C ASN A 397 -30.43 16.79 -9.74
N LYS A 398 -29.22 17.19 -9.32
CA LYS A 398 -28.16 16.26 -8.87
C LYS A 398 -27.69 16.66 -7.46
N PRO A 399 -28.19 15.96 -6.41
CA PRO A 399 -27.77 16.23 -5.04
C PRO A 399 -26.24 16.15 -4.89
N GLY A 400 -25.65 17.18 -4.25
CA GLY A 400 -24.20 17.26 -4.02
C GLY A 400 -23.37 17.80 -5.20
N SER A 401 -23.98 18.14 -6.34
CA SER A 401 -23.31 18.91 -7.39
C SER A 401 -22.88 20.29 -6.87
N GLY A 402 -21.81 20.86 -7.46
CA GLY A 402 -21.23 22.12 -6.98
C GLY A 402 -20.25 21.96 -5.79
N TYR A 403 -20.29 20.82 -5.08
CA TYR A 403 -19.40 20.49 -3.96
C TYR A 403 -18.53 19.25 -4.20
N SER A 404 -18.57 18.69 -5.40
CA SER A 404 -17.82 17.47 -5.75
C SER A 404 -16.31 17.67 -5.98
N GLY A 405 -15.87 18.91 -6.10
CA GLY A 405 -14.48 19.31 -6.31
C GLY A 405 -14.09 20.45 -5.38
N ILE A 406 -13.64 21.55 -5.96
CA ILE A 406 -13.33 22.77 -5.21
C ILE A 406 -14.63 23.52 -4.90
N TYR A 407 -14.78 23.90 -3.65
CA TYR A 407 -15.89 24.74 -3.16
C TYR A 407 -15.36 25.78 -2.17
N ILE A 408 -16.17 26.79 -1.86
CA ILE A 408 -15.82 27.83 -0.90
C ILE A 408 -16.51 27.55 0.43
N LYS A 409 -15.78 27.74 1.53
CA LYS A 409 -16.34 27.68 2.87
C LYS A 409 -15.76 28.78 3.73
N GLU A 410 -16.63 29.70 4.14
CA GLU A 410 -16.26 30.84 4.97
C GLU A 410 -15.79 30.40 6.37
N GLY A 411 -14.78 31.06 6.90
CA GLY A 411 -14.28 30.81 8.26
C GLY A 411 -13.51 29.49 8.46
N VAL A 412 -13.23 28.73 7.39
CA VAL A 412 -12.49 27.48 7.44
C VAL A 412 -11.15 27.67 6.73
N GLU A 413 -10.09 27.10 7.28
CA GLU A 413 -8.78 27.07 6.62
C GLU A 413 -8.85 26.28 5.30
N LYS A 414 -8.01 26.66 4.34
CA LYS A 414 -7.89 25.95 3.08
C LYS A 414 -7.53 24.50 3.32
N ASN A 415 -8.36 23.59 2.81
CA ASN A 415 -8.12 22.16 2.85
C ASN A 415 -8.42 21.56 1.47
N VAL A 416 -7.39 21.39 0.65
CA VAL A 416 -7.52 20.85 -0.70
C VAL A 416 -6.65 19.62 -0.85
N VAL A 417 -7.27 18.55 -1.31
CA VAL A 417 -6.62 17.28 -1.64
C VAL A 417 -6.46 17.16 -3.14
N THR A 418 -5.29 16.67 -3.57
CA THR A 418 -4.96 16.43 -4.97
C THR A 418 -4.89 14.95 -5.26
N GLN A 419 -5.46 14.51 -6.38
CA GLN A 419 -5.35 13.16 -6.92
C GLN A 419 -4.91 13.25 -8.38
N GLN A 420 -4.03 12.35 -8.80
CA GLN A 420 -3.56 12.26 -10.18
C GLN A 420 -3.29 10.80 -10.55
N ASP A 421 -3.33 10.45 -11.84
CA ASP A 421 -3.24 9.09 -12.36
C ASP A 421 -1.85 8.71 -12.90
N GLY A 422 -0.94 9.67 -13.00
CA GLY A 422 0.42 9.42 -13.45
C GLY A 422 1.27 8.69 -12.42
N VAL A 423 2.29 8.00 -12.88
CA VAL A 423 3.21 7.24 -12.03
C VAL A 423 4.64 7.49 -12.49
N ALA A 424 5.54 7.76 -11.54
CA ALA A 424 6.98 7.79 -11.81
C ALA A 424 7.48 6.41 -12.26
N GLU A 425 8.60 6.39 -12.96
CA GLU A 425 9.33 5.13 -13.19
C GLU A 425 9.64 4.42 -11.86
N GLY A 426 9.62 3.10 -11.90
CA GLY A 426 9.87 2.26 -10.73
C GLY A 426 10.93 1.22 -11.00
N PHE A 427 11.98 1.22 -10.17
CA PHE A 427 12.98 0.15 -10.13
C PHE A 427 12.58 -0.87 -9.09
N PHE A 428 12.82 -2.14 -9.38
CA PHE A 428 12.58 -3.22 -8.45
C PHE A 428 13.37 -3.03 -7.14
N LYS A 429 12.74 -3.27 -6.01
CA LYS A 429 13.36 -3.24 -4.69
C LYS A 429 13.51 -4.63 -4.09
N GLN A 430 12.39 -5.32 -3.91
CA GLN A 430 12.33 -6.64 -3.26
C GLN A 430 11.02 -7.33 -3.56
N TYR A 431 10.96 -8.64 -3.27
CA TYR A 431 9.72 -9.40 -3.23
C TYR A 431 9.18 -9.47 -1.80
N ASP A 432 7.88 -9.68 -1.71
CA ASP A 432 7.18 -9.97 -0.47
C ASP A 432 6.06 -10.99 -0.75
N ILE A 433 5.70 -11.79 0.25
CA ILE A 433 4.62 -12.77 0.13
C ILE A 433 3.46 -12.31 1.01
N SER A 434 2.32 -12.04 0.37
CA SER A 434 1.10 -11.59 1.05
C SER A 434 0.35 -12.77 1.71
N ASP A 435 -0.57 -12.45 2.63
CA ASP A 435 -1.40 -13.42 3.37
C ASP A 435 -2.23 -14.36 2.48
N ASP A 436 -2.49 -13.98 1.23
CA ASP A 436 -3.22 -14.76 0.23
C ASP A 436 -2.32 -15.65 -0.64
N GLY A 437 -1.01 -15.67 -0.37
CA GLY A 437 0.00 -16.40 -1.14
C GLY A 437 0.48 -15.69 -2.40
N SER A 438 0.10 -14.42 -2.61
CA SER A 438 0.59 -13.62 -3.73
C SER A 438 2.05 -13.21 -3.51
N ILE A 439 2.88 -13.47 -4.52
CA ILE A 439 4.26 -12.99 -4.58
C ILE A 439 4.23 -11.60 -5.20
N VAL A 440 4.55 -10.59 -4.39
CA VAL A 440 4.41 -9.18 -4.70
C VAL A 440 5.78 -8.55 -4.89
N ALA A 441 6.03 -8.02 -6.08
CA ALA A 441 7.20 -7.19 -6.34
C ALA A 441 6.93 -5.75 -5.89
N GLN A 442 7.83 -5.19 -5.11
CA GLN A 442 7.79 -3.80 -4.65
C GLN A 442 8.76 -2.95 -5.48
N PHE A 443 8.32 -1.73 -5.84
CA PHE A 443 9.10 -0.80 -6.66
C PHE A 443 9.48 0.48 -5.90
N SER A 444 10.52 1.16 -6.40
CA SER A 444 11.04 2.40 -5.80
C SER A 444 10.02 3.55 -5.77
N ASN A 445 9.03 3.53 -6.66
CA ASN A 445 7.94 4.50 -6.76
C ASN A 445 6.75 4.21 -5.82
N GLY A 446 6.88 3.20 -4.93
CA GLY A 446 5.83 2.77 -4.00
C GLY A 446 4.70 1.95 -4.64
N LYS A 447 4.82 1.58 -5.91
CA LYS A 447 3.87 0.67 -6.57
C LYS A 447 4.27 -0.78 -6.33
N ASN A 448 3.28 -1.66 -6.37
CA ASN A 448 3.43 -3.09 -6.16
C ASN A 448 2.83 -3.84 -7.35
N ALA A 449 3.43 -4.99 -7.67
CA ALA A 449 2.92 -5.85 -8.73
C ALA A 449 2.89 -7.31 -8.29
N ILE A 450 1.77 -8.00 -8.52
CA ILE A 450 1.66 -9.43 -8.23
C ILE A 450 2.26 -10.22 -9.39
N VAL A 451 3.35 -10.92 -9.13
CA VAL A 451 4.10 -11.72 -10.11
C VAL A 451 3.56 -13.13 -10.24
N GLY A 452 3.12 -13.70 -9.13
CA GLY A 452 2.60 -15.06 -9.07
C GLY A 452 1.86 -15.31 -7.77
N LYS A 453 1.25 -16.49 -7.65
CA LYS A 453 0.62 -16.97 -6.42
C LYS A 453 1.10 -18.38 -6.09
N LEU A 454 1.45 -18.60 -4.83
CA LEU A 454 1.74 -19.91 -4.28
C LEU A 454 0.47 -20.75 -4.22
N ALA A 455 0.56 -22.02 -4.61
CA ALA A 455 -0.55 -22.96 -4.53
C ALA A 455 -0.61 -23.60 -3.14
N LEU A 456 -1.82 -23.64 -2.55
CA LEU A 456 -2.10 -24.32 -1.29
C LEU A 456 -2.91 -25.58 -1.54
N TYR A 457 -2.29 -26.74 -1.35
CA TYR A 457 -2.90 -28.03 -1.56
C TYR A 457 -3.48 -28.61 -0.27
N ASN A 458 -4.60 -29.28 -0.41
CA ASN A 458 -5.28 -29.97 0.69
C ASN A 458 -5.57 -31.42 0.29
N PHE A 459 -5.63 -32.31 1.29
CA PHE A 459 -5.95 -33.70 1.14
C PHE A 459 -7.14 -34.10 2.01
N ILE A 460 -7.92 -35.08 1.54
CA ILE A 460 -9.07 -35.58 2.30
C ILE A 460 -8.55 -36.32 3.56
N ASN A 461 -7.45 -37.04 3.42
CA ASN A 461 -6.79 -37.72 4.52
C ASN A 461 -5.28 -37.41 4.52
N GLU A 462 -4.88 -36.44 5.33
CA GLU A 462 -3.47 -36.03 5.45
C GLU A 462 -2.58 -37.15 5.97
N GLN A 463 -3.10 -38.05 6.83
CA GLN A 463 -2.37 -39.17 7.39
C GLN A 463 -2.08 -40.29 6.36
N GLY A 464 -2.78 -40.27 5.23
CA GLY A 464 -2.54 -41.18 4.11
C GLY A 464 -1.36 -40.79 3.22
N LEU A 465 -0.74 -39.63 3.45
CA LEU A 465 0.44 -39.18 2.72
C LEU A 465 1.66 -40.04 3.05
N ALA A 466 2.47 -40.36 2.04
CA ALA A 466 3.71 -41.11 2.20
C ALA A 466 4.88 -40.12 2.35
N ALA A 467 5.64 -40.25 3.44
CA ALA A 467 6.88 -39.49 3.61
C ALA A 467 7.97 -40.05 2.69
N MET A 468 8.57 -39.18 1.87
CA MET A 468 9.59 -39.56 0.86
C MET A 468 11.02 -39.18 1.28
N GLY A 469 11.21 -38.64 2.46
CA GLY A 469 12.45 -37.98 2.89
C GLY A 469 12.42 -36.48 2.58
N ASP A 470 13.50 -35.78 2.92
CA ASP A 470 13.70 -34.35 2.61
C ASP A 470 12.50 -33.43 3.01
N ASN A 471 11.72 -33.89 3.97
CA ASN A 471 10.52 -33.23 4.47
C ASN A 471 9.42 -33.03 3.40
N ILE A 472 9.38 -33.90 2.37
CA ILE A 472 8.35 -33.94 1.33
C ILE A 472 7.47 -35.17 1.47
N PHE A 473 6.22 -35.05 1.01
CA PHE A 473 5.20 -36.08 1.06
C PHE A 473 4.65 -36.35 -0.34
N ALA A 474 4.41 -37.61 -0.65
CA ALA A 474 3.73 -38.03 -1.87
C ALA A 474 2.26 -38.38 -1.59
N ALA A 475 1.39 -38.02 -2.53
CA ALA A 475 0.00 -38.47 -2.49
C ALA A 475 -0.10 -39.99 -2.70
N THR A 476 -1.02 -40.62 -1.99
CA THR A 476 -1.32 -42.04 -2.12
C THR A 476 -2.81 -42.28 -2.36
N ALA A 477 -3.19 -43.51 -2.68
CA ALA A 477 -4.60 -43.87 -2.78
C ALA A 477 -5.39 -43.62 -1.48
N ASN A 478 -4.72 -43.64 -0.32
CA ASN A 478 -5.35 -43.37 0.99
C ASN A 478 -5.45 -41.88 1.32
N SER A 479 -4.56 -41.04 0.81
CA SER A 479 -4.66 -39.58 1.00
C SER A 479 -5.73 -38.96 0.11
N GLY A 480 -6.03 -39.60 -1.00
CA GLY A 480 -6.75 -38.98 -2.12
C GLY A 480 -5.86 -38.04 -2.90
N ASP A 481 -6.42 -37.48 -3.98
CA ASP A 481 -5.73 -36.53 -4.83
C ASP A 481 -5.62 -35.14 -4.16
N ALA A 482 -4.53 -34.44 -4.48
CA ALA A 482 -4.36 -33.04 -4.06
C ALA A 482 -5.45 -32.16 -4.65
N SER A 483 -6.08 -31.37 -3.83
CA SER A 483 -7.21 -30.51 -4.22
C SER A 483 -7.10 -29.11 -3.65
N PHE A 484 -7.74 -28.16 -4.33
CA PHE A 484 -8.02 -26.85 -3.79
C PHE A 484 -9.41 -26.81 -3.16
N ILE A 485 -9.54 -26.16 -2.02
CA ILE A 485 -10.84 -26.03 -1.37
C ILE A 485 -11.63 -24.94 -2.07
N MET A 486 -12.84 -25.27 -2.49
CA MET A 486 -13.74 -24.36 -3.18
C MET A 486 -14.93 -23.98 -2.29
N LYS A 487 -15.25 -22.68 -2.25
CA LYS A 487 -16.45 -22.14 -1.62
C LYS A 487 -17.16 -21.21 -2.61
N ASN A 488 -18.42 -21.49 -2.89
CA ASN A 488 -19.22 -20.73 -3.87
C ASN A 488 -18.56 -20.61 -5.26
N GLY A 489 -17.89 -21.67 -5.71
CA GLY A 489 -17.21 -21.69 -7.02
C GLY A 489 -15.86 -20.92 -7.06
N GLN A 490 -15.40 -20.39 -5.93
CA GLN A 490 -14.09 -19.75 -5.81
C GLN A 490 -13.17 -20.57 -4.94
N ILE A 491 -11.88 -20.60 -5.30
CA ILE A 491 -10.84 -21.24 -4.50
C ILE A 491 -10.61 -20.41 -3.24
N VAL A 492 -10.67 -21.06 -2.09
CA VAL A 492 -10.47 -20.44 -0.77
C VAL A 492 -9.29 -21.11 -0.09
N ASN A 493 -8.34 -20.33 0.36
CA ASN A 493 -7.22 -20.82 1.15
C ASN A 493 -7.71 -21.23 2.56
N THR A 494 -7.36 -22.43 2.99
CA THR A 494 -7.61 -22.95 4.35
C THR A 494 -6.58 -22.47 5.35
N ALA A 495 -5.46 -21.96 4.87
CA ALA A 495 -4.41 -21.35 5.67
C ALA A 495 -4.10 -19.95 5.14
N LYS A 496 -3.55 -19.12 6.01
CA LYS A 496 -2.91 -17.86 5.64
C LYS A 496 -1.44 -18.11 5.40
N PHE A 497 -0.91 -17.48 4.38
CA PHE A 497 0.53 -17.42 4.16
C PHE A 497 1.12 -16.30 5.04
N LYS A 498 2.28 -16.55 5.59
CA LYS A 498 3.00 -15.55 6.38
C LYS A 498 4.42 -15.40 5.85
N GLY A 499 4.63 -14.39 5.01
CA GLY A 499 5.94 -14.08 4.43
C GLY A 499 6.95 -13.65 5.51
N GLY A 500 8.24 -13.96 5.31
CA GLY A 500 9.32 -13.68 6.28
C GLY A 500 9.25 -14.52 7.54
N PHE A 501 8.55 -15.66 7.51
CA PHE A 501 8.48 -16.62 8.61
C PHE A 501 8.65 -18.04 8.11
N LEU A 502 9.18 -18.92 8.97
CA LEU A 502 9.25 -20.35 8.75
C LEU A 502 8.50 -21.10 9.84
N GLU A 503 7.87 -22.22 9.50
CA GLU A 503 7.22 -23.10 10.45
C GLU A 503 8.27 -24.01 11.09
N GLN A 504 8.42 -23.98 12.41
CA GLN A 504 9.30 -24.89 13.13
C GLN A 504 8.69 -26.30 13.22
N SER A 505 9.52 -27.26 13.56
CA SER A 505 9.06 -28.60 13.96
C SER A 505 7.99 -28.51 15.04
N ASN A 506 6.97 -29.36 14.97
CA ASN A 506 5.95 -29.48 16.00
C ASN A 506 6.33 -30.50 17.11
N VAL A 507 7.59 -30.94 17.15
CA VAL A 507 8.12 -31.85 18.16
C VAL A 507 8.25 -31.13 19.53
N ASP A 508 7.62 -31.68 20.55
CA ASP A 508 7.89 -31.31 21.94
C ASP A 508 9.01 -32.19 22.52
N LEU A 509 10.20 -31.61 22.67
CA LEU A 509 11.37 -32.36 23.12
C LEU A 509 11.16 -33.01 24.50
N SER A 510 10.42 -32.39 25.42
CA SER A 510 10.19 -32.93 26.75
C SER A 510 9.27 -34.12 26.73
N VAL A 511 8.25 -34.08 25.89
CA VAL A 511 7.31 -35.18 25.68
C VAL A 511 8.03 -36.35 25.01
N GLU A 512 8.77 -36.10 23.93
CA GLU A 512 9.48 -37.14 23.17
C GLU A 512 10.58 -37.81 24.00
N LEU A 513 11.35 -37.04 24.80
CA LEU A 513 12.34 -37.63 25.73
C LEU A 513 11.67 -38.50 26.79
N SER A 514 10.52 -38.09 27.31
CA SER A 514 9.76 -38.86 28.29
C SER A 514 9.27 -40.17 27.67
N ASN A 515 8.70 -40.14 26.46
CA ASN A 515 8.26 -41.30 25.70
C ASN A 515 9.42 -42.24 25.39
N LEU A 516 10.56 -41.67 25.00
CA LEU A 516 11.78 -42.47 24.74
C LEU A 516 12.24 -43.22 25.99
N ILE A 517 12.31 -42.56 27.15
CA ILE A 517 12.72 -43.16 28.42
C ILE A 517 11.75 -44.28 28.82
N VAL A 518 10.43 -44.03 28.75
CA VAL A 518 9.41 -45.04 29.08
C VAL A 518 9.54 -46.24 28.17
N THR A 519 9.70 -46.05 26.85
CA THR A 519 9.81 -47.09 25.87
C THR A 519 11.13 -47.89 26.02
N GLN A 520 12.24 -47.21 26.36
CA GLN A 520 13.50 -47.87 26.71
C GLN A 520 13.35 -48.76 27.94
N LYS A 521 12.68 -48.30 28.99
CA LYS A 521 12.42 -49.11 30.18
C LYS A 521 11.51 -50.30 29.88
N ALA A 522 10.53 -50.15 29.02
CA ALA A 522 9.67 -51.23 28.55
C ALA A 522 10.44 -52.26 27.70
N PHE A 523 11.38 -51.77 26.86
CA PHE A 523 12.30 -52.62 26.12
C PHE A 523 13.19 -53.46 27.09
N ASP A 524 13.81 -52.85 28.09
CA ASP A 524 14.65 -53.49 29.09
C ASP A 524 13.85 -54.55 29.86
N ALA A 525 12.62 -54.20 30.28
CA ALA A 525 11.73 -55.15 30.98
C ALA A 525 11.36 -56.37 30.12
N SER A 526 11.06 -56.13 28.84
CA SER A 526 10.75 -57.18 27.88
C SER A 526 11.97 -58.11 27.63
N SER A 527 13.17 -57.52 27.51
CA SER A 527 14.44 -58.26 27.37
C SER A 527 14.73 -59.08 28.63
N LYS A 528 14.46 -58.54 29.82
CA LYS A 528 14.60 -59.27 31.11
C LYS A 528 13.62 -60.42 31.21
N SER A 529 12.40 -60.28 30.68
CA SER A 529 11.42 -61.37 30.60
C SER A 529 11.91 -62.53 29.75
N ILE A 530 12.56 -62.23 28.61
CA ILE A 530 13.17 -63.24 27.74
C ILE A 530 14.27 -64.01 28.49
N THR A 531 15.23 -63.27 29.09
CA THR A 531 16.35 -63.89 29.79
C THR A 531 15.88 -64.77 30.98
N THR A 532 14.88 -64.30 31.74
CA THR A 532 14.29 -65.07 32.83
C THR A 532 13.56 -66.28 32.36
N SER A 533 12.83 -66.22 31.24
CA SER A 533 12.15 -67.36 30.64
C SER A 533 13.14 -68.39 30.12
N ASP A 534 14.27 -67.97 29.51
CA ASP A 534 15.35 -68.87 29.08
C ASP A 534 15.97 -69.59 30.28
N GLN A 535 16.31 -68.89 31.35
CA GLN A 535 16.82 -69.49 32.58
C GLN A 535 15.86 -70.48 33.20
N MET A 536 14.55 -70.22 33.18
CA MET A 536 13.55 -71.20 33.63
C MET A 536 13.49 -72.44 32.75
N ILE A 537 13.58 -72.25 31.44
CA ILE A 537 13.61 -73.40 30.49
C ILE A 537 14.86 -74.24 30.71
N GLN A 538 16.03 -73.65 30.89
CA GLN A 538 17.28 -74.30 31.19
C GLN A 538 17.21 -75.13 32.50
N LYS A 539 16.64 -74.49 33.56
CA LYS A 539 16.41 -75.20 34.83
C LYS A 539 15.45 -76.34 34.68
N ALA A 540 14.36 -76.22 33.92
CA ALA A 540 13.40 -77.29 33.66
C ALA A 540 14.02 -78.43 32.89
N ILE A 541 14.92 -78.14 31.96
CA ILE A 541 15.68 -79.20 31.22
C ILE A 541 16.64 -79.93 32.15
N ASN A 542 17.35 -79.17 33.02
CA ASN A 542 18.30 -79.77 33.99
C ASN A 542 17.61 -80.60 35.08
N MET A 543 16.33 -80.29 35.41
CA MET A 543 15.53 -81.08 36.34
C MET A 543 15.01 -82.39 35.75
N LYS A 544 15.00 -82.53 34.43
CA LYS A 544 14.57 -83.76 33.72
C LYS A 544 15.71 -84.72 33.48
N ARG A 545 16.96 -84.37 33.77
CA ARG A 545 18.14 -85.22 33.84
C ARG A 545 18.32 -85.70 35.29
#